data_a62a24ce534a7089d59fe055f667c263
#
_entry.id   a62a24ce534a7089d59fe055f667c263
#
_cell.length_a   1.000
_cell.length_b   1.000
_cell.length_c   1.000
_cell.angle_alpha   90.00
_cell.angle_beta   90.00
_cell.angle_gamma   90.00
#
_symmetry.space_group_name_H-M   'P 1'
#
loop_
_entity.id
_entity.type
_entity.pdbx_description
1 polymer ?
#
loop_
_entity_poly.entity_id
_entity_poly.type
_entity_poly.pdbx_seq_one_letter_code
_entity_poly.pdbx_strand_id
1 'polypeptide(L)'
;PSQADTRHRVDPRFYVMMFLQYAVYGLWLPIAARFLSASRELGGLGFTNYQIGMIIAVASAIGAIAAPFIAGQIADRYVAPARCLAVLLFVGGMIKFITAFQTTFAAWLWLSIAYAVLFMPTISLTNSLALAHLPDPKRQFPRVRAVGTIAWITVAWLFPVVWLQSDLAFRWLPPFFTGQELPNAPGRMIDSVRVAGVVSMVYAIFCWFALPRTAPKRDGAKTLAFAKAFAMVKQRSFAVLVAAALLISV
;
A
#
# COMPACT_ATOMS: atom_id res chain seq x y z
N PRO A 1 30.95 2.32 22.61
CA PRO A 1 30.31 1.42 21.66
C PRO A 1 31.24 1.27 20.48
N SER A 2 31.78 0.02 20.27
CA SER A 2 32.76 -0.23 19.22
C SER A 2 32.13 -0.07 17.85
N GLN A 3 32.89 0.40 16.86
CA GLN A 3 32.46 0.54 15.45
C GLN A 3 31.91 -0.75 14.83
N ALA A 4 32.18 -1.91 15.43
CA ALA A 4 31.64 -3.21 15.02
C ALA A 4 30.13 -3.35 15.33
N ASP A 5 29.61 -2.74 16.37
CA ASP A 5 28.18 -2.87 16.77
C ASP A 5 27.26 -2.03 15.88
N THR A 6 27.76 -0.98 15.25
CA THR A 6 26.98 -0.12 14.34
C THR A 6 26.72 -0.77 12.96
N ARG A 7 27.56 -1.72 12.53
CA ARG A 7 27.43 -2.40 11.23
C ARG A 7 26.27 -3.40 11.18
N HIS A 8 25.67 -3.78 12.31
CA HIS A 8 24.60 -4.77 12.36
C HIS A 8 23.20 -4.17 12.61
N ARG A 9 23.09 -2.86 12.85
CA ARG A 9 21.80 -2.22 13.12
C ARG A 9 21.09 -1.86 11.83
N VAL A 10 19.80 -2.15 11.80
CA VAL A 10 18.89 -1.69 10.74
C VAL A 10 18.68 -0.20 10.90
N ASP A 11 18.85 0.57 9.82
CA ASP A 11 18.51 1.99 9.83
C ASP A 11 17.00 2.17 10.12
N PRO A 12 16.62 2.94 11.16
CA PRO A 12 15.23 3.17 11.54
C PRO A 12 14.34 3.67 10.39
N ARG A 13 14.91 4.32 9.39
CA ARG A 13 14.19 4.83 8.22
C ARG A 13 13.45 3.71 7.47
N PHE A 14 13.98 2.48 7.44
CA PHE A 14 13.33 1.35 6.78
C PHE A 14 12.13 0.82 7.56
N TYR A 15 12.14 0.92 8.89
CA TYR A 15 10.95 0.62 9.71
C TYR A 15 9.84 1.65 9.48
N VAL A 16 10.20 2.95 9.46
CA VAL A 16 9.23 4.03 9.15
C VAL A 16 8.68 3.88 7.74
N MET A 17 9.53 3.59 6.76
CA MET A 17 9.14 3.33 5.38
C MET A 17 8.11 2.20 5.29
N MET A 18 8.38 1.05 5.92
CA MET A 18 7.45 -0.08 5.94
C MET A 18 6.17 0.25 6.67
N PHE A 19 6.24 0.95 7.80
CA PHE A 19 5.07 1.39 8.54
C PHE A 19 4.17 2.25 7.66
N LEU A 20 4.69 3.31 7.06
CA LEU A 20 3.91 4.23 6.23
C LEU A 20 3.33 3.56 4.99
N GLN A 21 4.08 2.67 4.33
CA GLN A 21 3.61 1.93 3.15
C GLN A 21 2.32 1.17 3.42
N TYR A 22 2.27 0.46 4.55
CA TYR A 22 1.12 -0.37 4.90
C TYR A 22 0.04 0.40 5.67
N ALA A 23 0.40 1.48 6.36
CA ALA A 23 -0.57 2.39 6.98
C ALA A 23 -1.46 3.05 5.93
N VAL A 24 -0.88 3.56 4.83
CA VAL A 24 -1.66 4.12 3.70
C VAL A 24 -2.71 3.13 3.21
N TYR A 25 -2.35 1.86 3.07
CA TYR A 25 -3.25 0.83 2.57
C TYR A 25 -4.29 0.40 3.61
N GLY A 26 -3.88 0.27 4.87
CA GLY A 26 -4.74 -0.10 6.00
C GLY A 26 -5.78 0.97 6.37
N LEU A 27 -5.52 2.24 6.08
CA LEU A 27 -6.44 3.34 6.38
C LEU A 27 -7.78 3.23 5.64
N TRP A 28 -7.77 2.90 4.36
CA TRP A 28 -8.97 3.00 3.54
C TRP A 28 -9.56 1.65 3.10
N LEU A 29 -8.72 0.64 2.83
CA LEU A 29 -9.19 -0.59 2.20
C LEU A 29 -10.24 -1.36 3.04
N PRO A 30 -10.05 -1.55 4.36
CA PRO A 30 -11.01 -2.28 5.18
C PRO A 30 -12.38 -1.59 5.29
N ILE A 31 -12.41 -0.27 5.11
CA ILE A 31 -13.60 0.57 5.27
C ILE A 31 -14.29 0.83 3.92
N ALA A 32 -13.54 0.72 2.81
CA ALA A 32 -14.00 1.12 1.49
C ALA A 32 -15.30 0.45 1.07
N ALA A 33 -15.42 -0.86 1.22
CA ALA A 33 -16.63 -1.58 0.81
C ALA A 33 -17.86 -1.10 1.57
N ARG A 34 -17.74 -0.88 2.88
CA ARG A 34 -18.83 -0.39 3.74
C ARG A 34 -19.24 1.03 3.36
N PHE A 35 -18.29 1.93 3.10
CA PHE A 35 -18.59 3.28 2.62
C PHE A 35 -19.29 3.27 1.27
N LEU A 36 -18.79 2.51 0.32
CA LEU A 36 -19.32 2.44 -1.04
C LEU A 36 -20.74 1.85 -1.09
N SER A 37 -21.06 0.88 -0.21
CA SER A 37 -22.38 0.24 -0.13
C SER A 37 -23.40 1.03 0.68
N ALA A 38 -22.97 1.86 1.63
CA ALA A 38 -23.87 2.61 2.50
C ALA A 38 -24.79 3.52 1.69
N SER A 39 -26.04 3.67 2.13
CA SER A 39 -27.03 4.51 1.44
C SER A 39 -26.61 5.98 1.40
N ARG A 40 -27.04 6.68 0.39
CA ARG A 40 -26.76 8.11 0.23
C ARG A 40 -27.36 8.95 1.36
N GLU A 41 -28.46 8.53 1.94
CA GLU A 41 -29.09 9.17 3.10
C GLU A 41 -28.18 9.16 4.33
N LEU A 42 -27.38 8.12 4.49
CA LEU A 42 -26.39 7.98 5.55
C LEU A 42 -25.01 8.57 5.17
N GLY A 43 -24.90 9.21 4.00
CA GLY A 43 -23.66 9.82 3.53
C GLY A 43 -22.72 8.86 2.79
N GLY A 44 -23.17 7.63 2.46
CA GLY A 44 -22.46 6.69 1.59
C GLY A 44 -22.74 6.96 0.10
N LEU A 45 -22.31 6.05 -0.78
CA LEU A 45 -22.50 6.20 -2.23
C LEU A 45 -23.60 5.33 -2.82
N GLY A 46 -24.08 4.31 -2.11
CA GLY A 46 -25.15 3.43 -2.53
C GLY A 46 -24.79 2.57 -3.74
N PHE A 47 -23.51 2.19 -3.89
CA PHE A 47 -23.08 1.34 -4.99
C PHE A 47 -23.48 -0.11 -4.75
N THR A 48 -23.80 -0.81 -5.85
CA THR A 48 -24.10 -2.25 -5.81
C THR A 48 -22.83 -3.07 -5.52
N ASN A 49 -23.02 -4.29 -5.00
CA ASN A 49 -21.89 -5.21 -4.75
C ASN A 49 -21.06 -5.48 -6.03
N TYR A 50 -21.69 -5.51 -7.20
CA TYR A 50 -21.01 -5.63 -8.48
C TYR A 50 -20.08 -4.41 -8.75
N GLN A 51 -20.59 -3.20 -8.54
CA GLN A 51 -19.81 -1.97 -8.71
C GLN A 51 -18.63 -1.90 -7.73
N ILE A 52 -18.84 -2.30 -6.49
CA ILE A 52 -17.79 -2.36 -5.46
C ILE A 52 -16.73 -3.38 -5.84
N GLY A 53 -17.14 -4.57 -6.29
CA GLY A 53 -16.23 -5.60 -6.80
C GLY A 53 -15.39 -5.09 -7.98
N MET A 54 -15.99 -4.38 -8.93
CA MET A 54 -15.27 -3.74 -10.04
C MET A 54 -14.24 -2.72 -9.55
N ILE A 55 -14.60 -1.84 -8.62
CA ILE A 55 -13.70 -0.80 -8.08
C ILE A 55 -12.52 -1.44 -7.34
N ILE A 56 -12.75 -2.48 -6.54
CA ILE A 56 -11.69 -3.07 -5.71
C ILE A 56 -10.90 -4.13 -6.50
N ALA A 57 -11.58 -5.10 -7.12
CA ALA A 57 -10.91 -6.24 -7.74
C ALA A 57 -10.26 -5.88 -9.08
N VAL A 58 -11.00 -5.20 -9.98
CA VAL A 58 -10.47 -4.87 -11.32
C VAL A 58 -9.34 -3.85 -11.21
N ALA A 59 -9.48 -2.82 -10.36
CA ALA A 59 -8.41 -1.86 -10.16
C ALA A 59 -7.16 -2.53 -9.59
N SER A 60 -7.30 -3.41 -8.60
CA SER A 60 -6.18 -4.15 -8.01
C SER A 60 -5.51 -5.08 -9.04
N ALA A 61 -6.28 -5.79 -9.86
CA ALA A 61 -5.74 -6.67 -10.89
C ALA A 61 -4.93 -5.89 -11.95
N ILE A 62 -5.46 -4.77 -12.44
CA ILE A 62 -4.75 -3.90 -13.40
C ILE A 62 -3.48 -3.33 -12.77
N GLY A 63 -3.55 -2.86 -11.53
CA GLY A 63 -2.38 -2.37 -10.79
C GLY A 63 -1.31 -3.45 -10.59
N ALA A 64 -1.70 -4.67 -10.24
CA ALA A 64 -0.78 -5.79 -10.07
C ALA A 64 -0.07 -6.18 -11.38
N ILE A 65 -0.79 -6.13 -12.53
CA ILE A 65 -0.20 -6.36 -13.85
C ILE A 65 0.77 -5.23 -14.22
N ALA A 66 0.43 -3.98 -13.92
CA ALA A 66 1.28 -2.83 -14.22
C ALA A 66 2.54 -2.73 -13.33
N ALA A 67 2.47 -3.26 -12.10
CA ALA A 67 3.52 -3.11 -11.10
C ALA A 67 4.92 -3.58 -11.54
N PRO A 68 5.11 -4.77 -12.14
CA PRO A 68 6.43 -5.21 -12.60
C PRO A 68 7.03 -4.33 -13.70
N PHE A 69 6.17 -3.75 -14.55
CA PHE A 69 6.64 -2.85 -15.62
C PHE A 69 7.18 -1.55 -15.05
N ILE A 70 6.44 -0.94 -14.13
CA ILE A 70 6.82 0.34 -13.53
C ILE A 70 8.01 0.16 -12.59
N ALA A 71 7.95 -0.81 -11.68
CA ALA A 71 9.04 -1.05 -10.73
C ALA A 71 10.31 -1.53 -11.41
N GLY A 72 10.21 -2.50 -12.33
CA GLY A 72 11.38 -3.12 -12.96
C GLY A 72 11.97 -2.33 -14.13
N GLN A 73 11.13 -1.60 -14.90
CA GLN A 73 11.61 -0.90 -16.10
C GLN A 73 11.97 0.57 -15.81
N ILE A 74 11.18 1.26 -15.01
CA ILE A 74 11.38 2.71 -14.78
C ILE A 74 12.34 2.93 -13.63
N ALA A 75 12.09 2.28 -12.48
CA ALA A 75 12.88 2.49 -11.27
C ALA A 75 14.30 1.93 -11.37
N ASP A 76 14.48 0.79 -12.04
CA ASP A 76 15.83 0.19 -12.15
C ASP A 76 16.71 0.87 -13.20
N ARG A 77 16.11 1.49 -14.23
CA ARG A 77 16.88 2.02 -15.36
C ARG A 77 17.07 3.51 -15.37
N TYR A 78 16.04 4.28 -15.04
CA TYR A 78 16.01 5.72 -15.33
C TYR A 78 16.02 6.61 -14.09
N VAL A 79 15.45 6.13 -12.98
CA VAL A 79 15.24 6.96 -11.78
C VAL A 79 15.72 6.21 -10.54
N ALA A 80 16.40 6.92 -9.63
CA ALA A 80 16.74 6.34 -8.34
C ALA A 80 15.47 5.76 -7.65
N PRO A 81 15.48 4.50 -7.20
CA PRO A 81 14.30 3.82 -6.68
C PRO A 81 13.53 4.61 -5.60
N ALA A 82 14.25 5.29 -4.70
CA ALA A 82 13.63 6.12 -3.66
C ALA A 82 12.87 7.33 -4.23
N ARG A 83 13.39 7.95 -5.30
CA ARG A 83 12.69 9.08 -5.96
C ARG A 83 11.50 8.60 -6.78
N CYS A 84 11.65 7.47 -7.48
CA CYS A 84 10.53 6.84 -8.19
C CYS A 84 9.40 6.52 -7.20
N LEU A 85 9.72 5.90 -6.07
CA LEU A 85 8.78 5.62 -4.98
C LEU A 85 8.08 6.91 -4.51
N ALA A 86 8.82 7.99 -4.29
CA ALA A 86 8.27 9.26 -3.84
C ALA A 86 7.29 9.86 -4.86
N VAL A 87 7.63 9.86 -6.16
CA VAL A 87 6.76 10.39 -7.21
C VAL A 87 5.47 9.57 -7.32
N LEU A 88 5.58 8.24 -7.33
CA LEU A 88 4.42 7.33 -7.40
C LEU A 88 3.48 7.52 -6.21
N LEU A 89 4.04 7.66 -5.00
CA LEU A 89 3.26 7.91 -3.77
C LEU A 89 2.60 9.28 -3.76
N PHE A 90 3.29 10.31 -4.24
CA PHE A 90 2.74 11.66 -4.27
C PHE A 90 1.57 11.76 -5.25
N VAL A 91 1.78 11.33 -6.50
CA VAL A 91 0.73 11.37 -7.52
C VAL A 91 -0.42 10.41 -7.16
N GLY A 92 -0.10 9.22 -6.68
CA GLY A 92 -1.11 8.27 -6.18
C GLY A 92 -1.90 8.84 -5.00
N GLY A 93 -1.24 9.51 -4.06
CA GLY A 93 -1.87 10.19 -2.93
C GLY A 93 -2.82 11.30 -3.36
N MET A 94 -2.43 12.12 -4.36
CA MET A 94 -3.30 13.13 -4.95
C MET A 94 -4.55 12.50 -5.59
N ILE A 95 -4.36 11.45 -6.40
CA ILE A 95 -5.49 10.74 -7.03
C ILE A 95 -6.43 10.18 -5.95
N LYS A 96 -5.88 9.57 -4.90
CA LYS A 96 -6.67 9.03 -3.78
C LYS A 96 -7.45 10.12 -3.06
N PHE A 97 -6.82 11.26 -2.82
CA PHE A 97 -7.47 12.42 -2.21
C PHE A 97 -8.61 12.95 -3.09
N ILE A 98 -8.38 13.09 -4.40
CA ILE A 98 -9.40 13.54 -5.37
C ILE A 98 -10.56 12.54 -5.44
N THR A 99 -10.28 11.23 -5.35
CA THR A 99 -11.31 10.18 -5.34
C THR A 99 -12.33 10.40 -4.23
N ALA A 100 -11.89 10.92 -3.08
CA ALA A 100 -12.77 11.17 -1.94
C ALA A 100 -13.87 12.22 -2.19
N PHE A 101 -13.77 12.99 -3.23
CA PHE A 101 -14.77 14.00 -3.61
C PHE A 101 -15.70 13.54 -4.75
N GLN A 102 -15.52 12.31 -5.22
CA GLN A 102 -16.33 11.77 -6.31
C GLN A 102 -17.55 11.02 -5.79
N THR A 103 -18.65 11.12 -6.51
CA THR A 103 -19.93 10.49 -6.14
C THR A 103 -20.43 9.50 -7.20
N THR A 104 -19.78 9.43 -8.36
CA THR A 104 -20.17 8.56 -9.46
C THR A 104 -19.33 7.29 -9.52
N PHE A 105 -19.95 6.18 -9.89
CA PHE A 105 -19.26 4.90 -10.06
C PHE A 105 -18.11 4.99 -11.06
N ALA A 106 -18.33 5.65 -12.21
CA ALA A 106 -17.30 5.76 -13.25
C ALA A 106 -16.06 6.50 -12.75
N ALA A 107 -16.22 7.62 -12.03
CA ALA A 107 -15.10 8.36 -11.47
C ALA A 107 -14.34 7.52 -10.43
N TRP A 108 -15.05 6.82 -9.53
CA TRP A 108 -14.44 5.93 -8.56
C TRP A 108 -13.65 4.79 -9.23
N LEU A 109 -14.22 4.17 -10.26
CA LEU A 109 -13.57 3.07 -10.98
C LEU A 109 -12.26 3.55 -11.65
N TRP A 110 -12.33 4.60 -12.46
CA TRP A 110 -11.17 5.08 -13.21
C TRP A 110 -10.07 5.65 -12.30
N LEU A 111 -10.43 6.41 -11.28
CA LEU A 111 -9.47 6.92 -10.31
C LEU A 111 -8.87 5.81 -9.46
N SER A 112 -9.64 4.77 -9.12
CA SER A 112 -9.11 3.59 -8.41
C SER A 112 -8.15 2.78 -9.27
N ILE A 113 -8.41 2.64 -10.58
CA ILE A 113 -7.48 2.01 -11.53
C ILE A 113 -6.19 2.84 -11.61
N ALA A 114 -6.30 4.15 -11.82
CA ALA A 114 -5.14 5.04 -11.88
C ALA A 114 -4.32 5.00 -10.57
N TYR A 115 -4.98 5.03 -9.43
CA TYR A 115 -4.33 4.87 -8.12
C TYR A 115 -3.62 3.52 -8.00
N ALA A 116 -4.27 2.42 -8.36
CA ALA A 116 -3.70 1.08 -8.24
C ALA A 116 -2.47 0.89 -9.14
N VAL A 117 -2.49 1.42 -10.36
CA VAL A 117 -1.34 1.42 -11.29
C VAL A 117 -0.13 2.12 -10.68
N LEU A 118 -0.34 3.21 -9.94
CA LEU A 118 0.74 3.95 -9.28
C LEU A 118 1.14 3.34 -7.93
N PHE A 119 0.18 2.82 -7.17
CA PHE A 119 0.43 2.35 -5.81
C PHE A 119 1.00 0.94 -5.74
N MET A 120 0.54 0.00 -6.57
CA MET A 120 1.03 -1.40 -6.53
C MET A 120 2.54 -1.53 -6.75
N PRO A 121 3.17 -0.78 -7.68
CA PRO A 121 4.62 -0.77 -7.82
C PRO A 121 5.36 -0.30 -6.57
N THR A 122 4.76 0.58 -5.76
CA THR A 122 5.40 1.11 -4.55
C THR A 122 5.69 0.02 -3.52
N ILE A 123 4.84 -1.01 -3.43
CA ILE A 123 5.03 -2.17 -2.54
C ILE A 123 6.31 -2.92 -2.93
N SER A 124 6.49 -3.18 -4.22
CA SER A 124 7.68 -3.86 -4.74
C SER A 124 8.95 -3.03 -4.55
N LEU A 125 8.87 -1.71 -4.81
CA LEU A 125 9.98 -0.78 -4.61
C LEU A 125 10.38 -0.65 -3.15
N THR A 126 9.43 -0.58 -2.24
CA THR A 126 9.66 -0.53 -0.80
C THR A 126 10.39 -1.79 -0.31
N ASN A 127 9.95 -2.98 -0.75
CA ASN A 127 10.60 -4.23 -0.43
C ASN A 127 12.02 -4.31 -1.01
N SER A 128 12.19 -3.91 -2.27
CA SER A 128 13.50 -3.89 -2.95
C SER A 128 14.48 -2.93 -2.28
N LEU A 129 14.03 -1.71 -1.92
CA LEU A 129 14.84 -0.74 -1.18
C LEU A 129 15.27 -1.29 0.17
N ALA A 130 14.38 -1.90 0.94
CA ALA A 130 14.73 -2.52 2.20
C ALA A 130 15.78 -3.61 2.01
N LEU A 131 15.54 -4.57 1.10
CA LEU A 131 16.48 -5.67 0.84
C LEU A 131 17.86 -5.19 0.38
N ALA A 132 17.93 -4.11 -0.38
CA ALA A 132 19.19 -3.55 -0.90
C ALA A 132 20.06 -2.87 0.17
N HIS A 133 19.44 -2.41 1.29
CA HIS A 133 20.15 -1.60 2.30
C HIS A 133 20.28 -2.29 3.66
N LEU A 134 19.68 -3.47 3.83
CA LEU A 134 19.82 -4.21 5.08
C LEU A 134 21.18 -4.92 5.13
N PRO A 135 21.95 -4.81 6.23
CA PRO A 135 23.22 -5.49 6.40
C PRO A 135 23.11 -7.03 6.32
N ASP A 136 22.06 -7.61 6.89
CA ASP A 136 21.72 -9.02 6.78
C ASP A 136 20.24 -9.18 6.36
N PRO A 137 19.96 -9.16 5.05
CA PRO A 137 18.59 -9.24 4.54
C PRO A 137 17.83 -10.49 5.01
N LYS A 138 18.51 -11.64 5.13
CA LYS A 138 17.86 -12.89 5.52
C LYS A 138 17.28 -12.85 6.93
N ARG A 139 17.97 -12.21 7.86
CA ARG A 139 17.55 -12.12 9.27
C ARG A 139 16.73 -10.87 9.56
N GLN A 140 17.04 -9.77 8.88
CA GLN A 140 16.49 -8.46 9.24
C GLN A 140 15.22 -8.11 8.43
N PHE A 141 15.11 -8.53 7.17
CA PHE A 141 13.95 -8.22 6.34
C PHE A 141 12.63 -8.73 6.92
N PRO A 142 12.51 -9.94 7.49
CA PRO A 142 11.27 -10.38 8.11
C PRO A 142 10.81 -9.45 9.25
N ARG A 143 11.74 -8.94 10.06
CA ARG A 143 11.43 -8.00 11.15
C ARG A 143 10.96 -6.64 10.62
N VAL A 144 11.64 -6.10 9.62
CA VAL A 144 11.26 -4.85 8.96
C VAL A 144 9.89 -5.01 8.29
N ARG A 145 9.67 -6.13 7.62
CA ARG A 145 8.40 -6.43 6.95
C ARG A 145 7.23 -6.61 7.92
N ALA A 146 7.49 -7.21 9.09
CA ALA A 146 6.48 -7.38 10.16
C ALA A 146 5.94 -6.05 10.65
N VAL A 147 6.75 -4.98 10.70
CA VAL A 147 6.29 -3.63 11.04
C VAL A 147 5.20 -3.14 10.08
N GLY A 148 5.29 -3.49 8.80
CA GLY A 148 4.22 -3.20 7.84
C GLY A 148 2.89 -3.88 8.20
N THR A 149 2.93 -5.14 8.60
CA THR A 149 1.73 -5.86 9.05
C THR A 149 1.13 -5.25 10.31
N ILE A 150 1.98 -4.90 11.28
CA ILE A 150 1.56 -4.21 12.51
C ILE A 150 0.92 -2.87 12.16
N ALA A 151 1.54 -2.09 11.27
CA ALA A 151 1.00 -0.81 10.83
C ALA A 151 -0.40 -0.96 10.21
N TRP A 152 -0.56 -1.95 9.30
CA TRP A 152 -1.84 -2.22 8.65
C TRP A 152 -2.93 -2.56 9.67
N ILE A 153 -2.66 -3.49 10.58
CA ILE A 153 -3.60 -3.89 11.64
C ILE A 153 -3.94 -2.70 12.55
N THR A 154 -2.90 -1.99 13.02
CA THR A 154 -3.09 -0.87 13.95
C THR A 154 -3.96 0.21 13.35
N VAL A 155 -3.68 0.62 12.11
CA VAL A 155 -4.41 1.72 11.48
C VAL A 155 -5.81 1.28 11.07
N ALA A 156 -5.98 0.07 10.53
CA ALA A 156 -7.27 -0.50 10.16
C ALA A 156 -8.22 -0.63 11.36
N TRP A 157 -7.66 -0.87 12.55
CA TRP A 157 -8.45 -0.95 13.79
C TRP A 157 -8.62 0.44 14.44
N LEU A 158 -7.55 1.24 14.53
CA LEU A 158 -7.56 2.50 15.28
C LEU A 158 -8.44 3.56 14.61
N PHE A 159 -8.44 3.65 13.29
CA PHE A 159 -9.21 4.66 12.57
C PHE A 159 -10.73 4.53 12.83
N PRO A 160 -11.38 3.35 12.68
CA PRO A 160 -12.79 3.19 13.02
C PRO A 160 -13.09 3.50 14.50
N VAL A 161 -12.24 3.05 15.41
CA VAL A 161 -12.43 3.26 16.85
C VAL A 161 -12.40 4.74 17.21
N VAL A 162 -11.38 5.47 16.73
CA VAL A 162 -11.21 6.89 17.12
C VAL A 162 -12.12 7.83 16.34
N TRP A 163 -12.41 7.50 15.06
CA TRP A 163 -13.08 8.44 14.15
C TRP A 163 -14.58 8.18 13.97
N LEU A 164 -15.01 6.92 14.11
CA LEU A 164 -16.38 6.51 13.82
C LEU A 164 -17.19 6.18 15.07
N GLN A 165 -16.58 6.19 16.26
CA GLN A 165 -17.24 5.84 17.52
C GLN A 165 -17.17 6.99 18.52
N SER A 166 -18.15 7.03 19.43
CA SER A 166 -18.19 7.87 20.65
C SER A 166 -18.18 7.00 21.90
N ASP A 167 -18.03 7.64 23.06
CA ASP A 167 -18.10 6.99 24.38
C ASP A 167 -17.17 5.78 24.50
N LEU A 168 -15.90 5.97 24.11
CA LEU A 168 -14.91 4.93 24.12
C LEU A 168 -14.59 4.46 25.52
N ALA A 169 -14.88 3.18 25.80
CA ALA A 169 -14.51 2.49 27.01
C ALA A 169 -13.33 1.55 26.75
N PHE A 170 -12.30 1.61 27.60
CA PHE A 170 -11.17 0.70 27.55
C PHE A 170 -11.51 -0.65 28.18
N ARG A 171 -11.09 -1.74 27.52
CA ARG A 171 -11.17 -3.11 28.02
C ARG A 171 -9.81 -3.78 27.93
N TRP A 172 -9.47 -4.62 28.91
CA TRP A 172 -8.21 -5.35 28.92
C TRP A 172 -8.11 -6.47 27.88
N LEU A 173 -9.24 -6.92 27.33
CA LEU A 173 -9.31 -7.94 26.28
C LEU A 173 -9.72 -7.31 24.94
N PRO A 174 -9.25 -7.87 23.81
CA PRO A 174 -9.69 -7.39 22.49
C PRO A 174 -11.24 -7.35 22.41
N PRO A 175 -11.79 -6.31 21.77
CA PRO A 175 -11.15 -5.31 20.92
C PRO A 175 -10.48 -4.14 21.65
N PHE A 176 -10.09 -4.20 22.90
CA PHE A 176 -9.46 -3.21 23.76
C PHE A 176 -10.25 -1.91 23.96
N PHE A 177 -10.89 -1.40 22.94
CA PHE A 177 -11.79 -0.25 22.99
C PHE A 177 -13.14 -0.64 22.41
N THR A 178 -14.21 -0.24 23.10
CA THR A 178 -15.58 -0.37 22.63
C THR A 178 -16.27 0.96 22.79
N GLY A 179 -17.03 1.37 21.77
CA GLY A 179 -17.80 2.60 21.79
C GLY A 179 -19.10 2.41 21.01
N GLN A 180 -19.95 3.43 21.03
CA GLN A 180 -21.14 3.47 20.21
C GLN A 180 -20.81 4.08 18.84
N GLU A 181 -21.27 3.44 17.78
CA GLU A 181 -21.08 3.97 16.44
C GLU A 181 -21.88 5.27 16.28
N LEU A 182 -21.24 6.29 15.74
CA LEU A 182 -21.87 7.59 15.47
C LEU A 182 -22.97 7.43 14.42
N PRO A 183 -24.12 8.12 14.55
CA PRO A 183 -25.20 8.07 13.56
C PRO A 183 -24.77 8.44 12.15
N ASN A 184 -23.78 9.33 12.03
CA ASN A 184 -23.20 9.79 10.76
C ASN A 184 -21.89 9.05 10.38
N ALA A 185 -21.61 7.93 11.03
CA ALA A 185 -20.38 7.15 10.76
C ALA A 185 -20.20 6.77 9.29
N PRO A 186 -21.24 6.31 8.54
CA PRO A 186 -21.08 6.02 7.12
C PRO A 186 -20.54 7.21 6.31
N GLY A 187 -21.07 8.41 6.53
CA GLY A 187 -20.62 9.64 5.87
C GLY A 187 -19.20 10.05 6.27
N ARG A 188 -18.76 9.72 7.50
CA ARG A 188 -17.39 10.00 7.99
C ARG A 188 -16.36 9.00 7.49
N MET A 189 -16.77 7.84 6.98
CA MET A 189 -15.86 6.83 6.44
C MET A 189 -15.04 7.35 5.25
N ILE A 190 -15.56 8.33 4.50
CA ILE A 190 -14.82 8.96 3.39
C ILE A 190 -13.53 9.63 3.86
N ASP A 191 -13.46 10.05 5.11
CA ASP A 191 -12.26 10.67 5.67
C ASP A 191 -11.08 9.69 5.70
N SER A 192 -11.33 8.38 5.77
CA SER A 192 -10.29 7.37 5.65
C SER A 192 -9.56 7.45 4.30
N VAL A 193 -10.30 7.72 3.24
CA VAL A 193 -9.75 7.89 1.89
C VAL A 193 -8.97 9.21 1.78
N ARG A 194 -9.49 10.29 2.37
CA ARG A 194 -8.80 11.60 2.43
C ARG A 194 -7.49 11.50 3.20
N VAL A 195 -7.55 10.92 4.40
CA VAL A 195 -6.37 10.73 5.26
C VAL A 195 -5.34 9.83 4.60
N ALA A 196 -5.77 8.73 3.94
CA ALA A 196 -4.87 7.86 3.19
C ALA A 196 -4.14 8.63 2.07
N GLY A 197 -4.85 9.52 1.34
CA GLY A 197 -4.25 10.39 0.33
C GLY A 197 -3.20 11.32 0.92
N VAL A 198 -3.53 12.01 2.03
CA VAL A 198 -2.60 12.91 2.74
C VAL A 198 -1.39 12.15 3.29
N VAL A 199 -1.60 11.03 3.97
CA VAL A 199 -0.51 10.20 4.51
C VAL A 199 0.39 9.69 3.38
N SER A 200 -0.16 9.33 2.22
CA SER A 200 0.63 8.94 1.04
C SER A 200 1.52 10.09 0.54
N MET A 201 1.01 11.33 0.50
CA MET A 201 1.80 12.50 0.13
C MET A 201 2.89 12.82 1.16
N VAL A 202 2.59 12.73 2.45
CA VAL A 202 3.59 12.87 3.53
C VAL A 202 4.66 11.78 3.44
N TYR A 203 4.25 10.56 3.16
CA TYR A 203 5.17 9.45 2.94
C TYR A 203 6.06 9.69 1.71
N ALA A 204 5.53 10.26 0.64
CA ALA A 204 6.32 10.66 -0.53
C ALA A 204 7.41 11.67 -0.18
N ILE A 205 7.08 12.69 0.63
CA ILE A 205 8.04 13.69 1.13
C ILE A 205 9.13 13.00 1.96
N PHE A 206 8.73 12.09 2.86
CA PHE A 206 9.69 11.29 3.63
C PHE A 206 10.62 10.48 2.71
N CYS A 207 10.10 9.79 1.69
CA CYS A 207 10.90 9.04 0.74
C CYS A 207 11.89 9.93 -0.03
N TRP A 208 11.49 11.14 -0.39
CA TRP A 208 12.31 12.08 -1.14
C TRP A 208 13.51 12.58 -0.36
N PHE A 209 13.32 12.88 0.92
CA PHE A 209 14.34 13.52 1.76
C PHE A 209 15.09 12.55 2.68
N ALA A 210 14.44 11.54 3.21
CA ALA A 210 14.99 10.68 4.24
C ALA A 210 15.66 9.41 3.69
N LEU A 211 15.20 8.86 2.55
CA LEU A 211 15.76 7.62 2.04
C LEU A 211 17.10 7.81 1.33
N PRO A 212 18.01 6.82 1.41
CA PRO A 212 19.30 6.89 0.76
C PRO A 212 19.15 6.92 -0.76
N ARG A 213 20.00 7.73 -1.40
CA ARG A 213 20.03 7.87 -2.86
C ARG A 213 20.90 6.77 -3.45
N THR A 214 20.30 5.69 -3.89
CA THR A 214 20.98 4.67 -4.70
C THR A 214 20.98 5.07 -6.17
N ALA A 215 22.14 5.01 -6.79
CA ALA A 215 22.22 5.19 -8.23
C ALA A 215 21.41 4.07 -8.95
N PRO A 216 20.69 4.39 -10.03
CA PRO A 216 20.04 3.37 -10.84
C PRO A 216 21.09 2.38 -11.36
N LYS A 217 20.80 1.08 -11.31
CA LYS A 217 21.66 0.05 -11.87
C LYS A 217 21.64 0.16 -13.39
N ARG A 218 22.63 0.83 -13.96
CA ARG A 218 22.80 0.97 -15.42
C ARG A 218 23.31 -0.30 -16.11
N ASP A 219 23.28 -1.45 -15.46
CA ASP A 219 23.73 -2.69 -16.05
C ASP A 219 22.86 -3.06 -17.25
N GLY A 220 23.55 -3.18 -18.38
CA GLY A 220 23.02 -3.33 -19.73
C GLY A 220 22.28 -4.63 -20.03
N ALA A 221 21.39 -5.09 -19.16
CA ALA A 221 20.50 -6.17 -19.47
C ALA A 221 19.47 -5.72 -20.52
N LYS A 222 19.82 -5.86 -21.79
CA LYS A 222 18.99 -5.62 -22.98
C LYS A 222 17.72 -6.48 -23.03
N THR A 223 17.52 -7.42 -22.13
CA THR A 223 16.35 -8.28 -22.08
C THR A 223 15.32 -7.74 -21.10
N LEU A 224 14.10 -7.52 -21.58
CA LEU A 224 12.94 -7.25 -20.77
C LEU A 224 12.88 -8.25 -19.61
N ALA A 225 13.04 -7.79 -18.37
CA ALA A 225 12.98 -8.64 -17.16
C ALA A 225 11.68 -9.47 -17.14
N PHE A 226 10.63 -8.93 -17.74
CA PHE A 226 9.35 -9.58 -17.96
C PHE A 226 9.43 -10.81 -18.88
N ALA A 227 10.20 -10.75 -19.96
CA ALA A 227 10.40 -11.90 -20.86
C ALA A 227 11.12 -13.05 -20.13
N LYS A 228 12.09 -12.71 -19.26
CA LYS A 228 12.73 -13.69 -18.39
C LYS A 228 11.77 -14.26 -17.34
N ALA A 229 10.93 -13.43 -16.71
CA ALA A 229 9.92 -13.88 -15.75
C ALA A 229 8.89 -14.82 -16.41
N PHE A 230 8.42 -14.47 -17.63
CA PHE A 230 7.54 -15.36 -18.40
C PHE A 230 8.23 -16.68 -18.79
N ALA A 231 9.50 -16.64 -19.14
CA ALA A 231 10.26 -17.84 -19.41
C ALA A 231 10.42 -18.74 -18.17
N MET A 232 10.43 -18.15 -16.95
CA MET A 232 10.46 -18.90 -15.69
C MET A 232 9.12 -19.63 -15.40
N VAL A 233 7.99 -19.17 -15.94
CA VAL A 233 6.71 -19.89 -15.83
C VAL A 233 6.77 -21.27 -16.51
N LYS A 234 7.65 -21.46 -17.49
CA LYS A 234 7.90 -22.77 -18.09
C LYS A 234 8.59 -23.75 -17.13
N GLN A 235 9.21 -23.28 -16.06
CA GLN A 235 9.79 -24.15 -15.03
C GLN A 235 8.68 -24.67 -14.12
N ARG A 236 8.55 -26.00 -14.04
CA ARG A 236 7.48 -26.69 -13.29
C ARG A 236 7.37 -26.21 -11.85
N SER A 237 8.49 -26.00 -11.16
CA SER A 237 8.54 -25.52 -9.77
C SER A 237 7.98 -24.11 -9.63
N PHE A 238 8.25 -23.21 -10.57
CA PHE A 238 7.75 -21.84 -10.57
C PHE A 238 6.26 -21.79 -10.95
N ALA A 239 5.84 -22.60 -11.91
CA ALA A 239 4.42 -22.72 -12.29
C ALA A 239 3.56 -23.22 -11.12
N VAL A 240 4.03 -24.22 -10.36
CA VAL A 240 3.34 -24.71 -9.16
C VAL A 240 3.25 -23.62 -8.08
N LEU A 241 4.31 -22.83 -7.87
CA LEU A 241 4.32 -21.74 -6.90
C LEU A 241 3.34 -20.64 -7.29
N VAL A 242 3.28 -20.28 -8.58
CA VAL A 242 2.30 -19.30 -9.10
C VAL A 242 0.87 -19.82 -8.98
N ALA A 243 0.64 -21.09 -9.33
CA ALA A 243 -0.69 -21.71 -9.19
C ALA A 243 -1.12 -21.77 -7.72
N ALA A 244 -0.23 -22.15 -6.80
CA ALA A 244 -0.52 -22.14 -5.36
C ALA A 244 -0.82 -20.74 -4.85
N ALA A 245 -0.07 -19.72 -5.26
CA ALA A 245 -0.32 -18.33 -4.89
C ALA A 245 -1.68 -17.83 -5.39
N LEU A 246 -2.07 -18.20 -6.62
CA LEU A 246 -3.39 -17.86 -7.16
C LEU A 246 -4.52 -18.55 -6.39
N LEU A 247 -4.35 -19.81 -6.00
CA LEU A 247 -5.36 -20.56 -5.23
C LEU A 247 -5.52 -20.01 -3.78
N ILE A 248 -4.44 -19.50 -3.18
CA ILE A 248 -4.49 -18.94 -1.82
C ILE A 248 -5.05 -17.51 -1.82
N SER A 249 -4.97 -16.79 -2.95
CA SER A 249 -5.45 -15.41 -3.06
C SER A 249 -6.95 -15.29 -3.40
N VAL A 250 -7.65 -16.39 -3.64
CA VAL A 250 -9.09 -16.47 -3.81
C VAL A 250 -9.78 -16.80 -2.49
#